data_2b069ee8664d441e807a0682cd1a1437
#
_entry.id   2b069ee8664d441e807a0682cd1a1437
#
_cell.length_a   1.000
_cell.length_b   1.000
_cell.length_c   1.000
_cell.angle_alpha   90.00
_cell.angle_beta   90.00
_cell.angle_gamma   90.00
#
_symmetry.space_group_name_H-M   'P 1'
#
loop_
_entity.id
_entity.type
_entity.pdbx_description
1 polymer ?
#
loop_
_entity_poly.entity_id
_entity_poly.type
_entity_poly.pdbx_seq_one_letter_code
_entity_poly.pdbx_strand_id
1 'polypeptide(L)'
;MSAGTDDARYRGVFVALVAAFFVDFLGYAFIVPILPSWQTQFDLNATQATLLVSLWAVPLFLFGPATGRIVDRFGPAWTVGVSLVLLSCSAWLYLVATSSDVGRPFTLLVIARLVHGASGAAVMTAGLAGASVLWPTRFGEQAGKLVGMAAIGGLLGPVVGGVLFNESQTLAFVVLAVLPLLAVPLVWLNAHHLGPQPASTSMSVGLRVFLSDPVLFKAGVLVSLTTVATGALEAGVPLFLDDELKLNAAQIGGVLLSMVLMQGVGSVLWGRLVDRHGPTRYMVLGWALSFAALLGVAVVGLMLSGRPAVFGMIVMLGVFQFAIAAAQIPMLPVIDTATNRALGAGHLGLAFGAFGTAWAAGTMIGPLLVGPVFDLFGSWPIAIGAVAIPTGVAMAVTVRHRQLIEDCYLEEMNQRGSPSAAPQSGQ
;
A
#
# COMPACT_ATOMS: atom_id res chain seq x y z
N MET A 1 19.09 22.69 -20.42
CA MET A 1 18.13 23.42 -19.56
C MET A 1 18.36 22.95 -18.13
N SER A 2 18.52 23.87 -17.17
CA SER A 2 18.95 23.50 -15.82
C SER A 2 17.81 22.84 -15.03
N ALA A 3 18.09 21.80 -14.26
CA ALA A 3 17.13 21.04 -13.43
C ALA A 3 16.25 21.94 -12.52
N GLY A 4 16.73 23.14 -12.15
CA GLY A 4 15.99 24.07 -11.31
C GLY A 4 14.86 24.83 -11.99
N THR A 5 14.88 24.97 -13.33
CA THR A 5 13.82 25.66 -14.08
C THR A 5 12.58 24.80 -14.28
N ASP A 6 12.75 23.48 -14.42
CA ASP A 6 11.65 22.53 -14.57
C ASP A 6 10.91 22.32 -13.26
N ASP A 7 11.61 22.30 -12.13
CA ASP A 7 10.97 22.19 -10.80
C ASP A 7 10.08 23.38 -10.48
N ALA A 8 10.49 24.60 -10.83
CA ALA A 8 9.65 25.79 -10.62
C ALA A 8 8.41 25.77 -11.52
N ARG A 9 8.56 25.32 -12.79
CA ARG A 9 7.47 25.25 -13.77
C ARG A 9 6.39 24.25 -13.38
N TYR A 10 6.76 23.07 -12.86
CA TYR A 10 5.84 21.99 -12.55
C TYR A 10 5.50 21.87 -11.07
N ARG A 11 5.89 22.86 -10.25
CA ARG A 11 5.64 22.83 -8.78
C ARG A 11 4.16 22.65 -8.43
N GLY A 12 3.26 23.34 -9.14
CA GLY A 12 1.82 23.24 -8.90
C GLY A 12 1.29 21.82 -9.19
N VAL A 13 1.74 21.22 -10.30
CA VAL A 13 1.41 19.81 -10.65
C VAL A 13 1.89 18.86 -9.59
N PHE A 14 3.15 19.03 -9.17
CA PHE A 14 3.74 18.17 -8.15
C PHE A 14 2.96 18.21 -6.83
N VAL A 15 2.60 19.41 -6.35
CA VAL A 15 1.80 19.57 -5.13
C VAL A 15 0.42 18.91 -5.29
N ALA A 16 -0.21 19.05 -6.47
CA ALA A 16 -1.50 18.42 -6.75
C ALA A 16 -1.42 16.88 -6.70
N LEU A 17 -0.39 16.29 -7.31
CA LEU A 17 -0.17 14.84 -7.27
C LEU A 17 0.15 14.33 -5.86
N VAL A 18 1.00 15.06 -5.13
CA VAL A 18 1.34 14.78 -3.73
C VAL A 18 0.09 14.78 -2.86
N ALA A 19 -0.78 15.79 -3.02
CA ALA A 19 -2.04 15.88 -2.28
C ALA A 19 -2.98 14.71 -2.61
N ALA A 20 -3.07 14.31 -3.89
CA ALA A 20 -3.90 13.19 -4.31
C ALA A 20 -3.43 11.86 -3.70
N PHE A 21 -2.13 11.58 -3.73
CA PHE A 21 -1.54 10.38 -3.11
C PHE A 21 -1.75 10.35 -1.59
N PHE A 22 -1.52 11.49 -0.93
CA PHE A 22 -1.74 11.63 0.50
C PHE A 22 -3.18 11.34 0.89
N VAL A 23 -4.15 11.99 0.22
CA VAL A 23 -5.56 11.90 0.58
C VAL A 23 -6.13 10.50 0.29
N ASP A 24 -5.73 9.86 -0.81
CA ASP A 24 -6.18 8.51 -1.16
C ASP A 24 -5.73 7.48 -0.13
N PHE A 25 -4.45 7.48 0.23
CA PHE A 25 -3.92 6.54 1.22
C PHE A 25 -4.35 6.86 2.66
N LEU A 26 -4.56 8.14 2.98
CA LEU A 26 -5.19 8.53 4.24
C LEU A 26 -6.59 7.91 4.32
N GLY A 27 -7.40 8.04 3.26
CA GLY A 27 -8.73 7.45 3.19
C GLY A 27 -8.71 5.93 3.29
N TYR A 28 -7.75 5.25 2.64
CA TYR A 28 -7.58 3.80 2.75
C TYR A 28 -7.45 3.34 4.20
N ALA A 29 -6.52 3.94 4.91
CA ALA A 29 -6.17 3.54 6.27
C ALA A 29 -7.12 4.12 7.34
N PHE A 30 -7.86 5.19 7.00
CA PHE A 30 -8.84 5.86 7.85
C PHE A 30 -9.89 4.91 8.43
N ILE A 31 -10.33 3.92 7.65
CA ILE A 31 -11.43 3.02 8.01
C ILE A 31 -10.97 1.87 8.91
N VAL A 32 -9.67 1.59 8.95
CA VAL A 32 -9.13 0.43 9.67
C VAL A 32 -9.52 0.41 11.15
N PRO A 33 -9.38 1.50 11.94
CA PRO A 33 -9.81 1.53 13.33
C PRO A 33 -11.35 1.62 13.52
N ILE A 34 -12.10 1.86 12.45
CA ILE A 34 -13.57 1.95 12.47
C ILE A 34 -14.21 0.56 12.27
N LEU A 35 -13.46 -0.38 11.73
CA LEU A 35 -13.94 -1.71 11.36
C LEU A 35 -14.70 -2.45 12.48
N PRO A 36 -14.23 -2.45 13.74
CA PRO A 36 -14.96 -3.07 14.86
C PRO A 36 -16.32 -2.45 15.09
N SER A 37 -16.42 -1.13 14.99
CA SER A 37 -17.70 -0.42 15.15
C SER A 37 -18.71 -0.83 14.07
N TRP A 38 -18.28 -1.02 12.84
CA TRP A 38 -19.12 -1.53 11.76
C TRP A 38 -19.50 -3.01 11.98
N GLN A 39 -18.57 -3.83 12.50
CA GLN A 39 -18.85 -5.21 12.85
C GLN A 39 -20.00 -5.29 13.85
N THR A 40 -19.96 -4.51 14.91
CA THR A 40 -21.02 -4.47 15.94
C THR A 40 -22.30 -3.82 15.43
N GLN A 41 -22.20 -2.67 14.72
CA GLN A 41 -23.35 -1.91 14.24
C GLN A 41 -24.22 -2.67 13.23
N PHE A 42 -23.57 -3.49 12.36
CA PHE A 42 -24.22 -4.17 11.24
C PHE A 42 -24.26 -5.69 11.39
N ASP A 43 -23.92 -6.20 12.58
CA ASP A 43 -23.89 -7.64 12.91
C ASP A 43 -23.09 -8.46 11.86
N LEU A 44 -21.88 -7.98 11.55
CA LEU A 44 -21.00 -8.63 10.57
C LEU A 44 -20.20 -9.74 11.24
N ASN A 45 -20.08 -10.89 10.59
CA ASN A 45 -19.08 -11.88 11.00
C ASN A 45 -17.66 -11.40 10.68
N ALA A 46 -16.62 -12.07 11.23
CA ALA A 46 -15.24 -11.64 11.06
C ALA A 46 -14.81 -11.68 9.59
N THR A 47 -15.25 -12.66 8.81
CA THR A 47 -14.99 -12.73 7.36
C THR A 47 -15.56 -11.53 6.63
N GLN A 48 -16.78 -11.10 6.93
CA GLN A 48 -17.39 -9.92 6.31
C GLN A 48 -16.64 -8.63 6.68
N ALA A 49 -16.27 -8.49 7.95
CA ALA A 49 -15.53 -7.32 8.41
C ALA A 49 -14.14 -7.23 7.73
N THR A 50 -13.37 -8.32 7.71
CA THR A 50 -12.04 -8.34 7.09
C THR A 50 -12.11 -8.24 5.55
N LEU A 51 -13.19 -8.76 4.93
CA LEU A 51 -13.45 -8.59 3.51
C LEU A 51 -13.52 -7.09 3.11
N LEU A 52 -14.11 -6.24 3.95
CA LEU A 52 -14.15 -4.80 3.67
C LEU A 52 -12.74 -4.19 3.52
N VAL A 53 -11.75 -4.66 4.24
CA VAL A 53 -10.35 -4.21 4.05
C VAL A 53 -9.80 -4.70 2.72
N SER A 54 -10.01 -5.98 2.39
CA SER A 54 -9.56 -6.63 1.16
C SER A 54 -10.12 -5.98 -0.10
N LEU A 55 -11.39 -5.56 -0.08
CA LEU A 55 -12.11 -5.05 -1.26
C LEU A 55 -11.50 -3.79 -1.87
N TRP A 56 -10.78 -2.98 -1.10
CA TRP A 56 -10.06 -1.83 -1.64
C TRP A 56 -8.95 -2.25 -2.61
N ALA A 57 -8.27 -3.35 -2.35
CA ALA A 57 -7.17 -3.82 -3.20
C ALA A 57 -7.65 -4.52 -4.48
N VAL A 58 -8.91 -4.98 -4.53
CA VAL A 58 -9.48 -5.68 -5.70
C VAL A 58 -9.39 -4.84 -6.98
N PRO A 59 -9.86 -3.58 -7.03
CA PRO A 59 -9.71 -2.76 -8.22
C PRO A 59 -8.26 -2.45 -8.59
N LEU A 60 -7.37 -2.27 -7.61
CA LEU A 60 -5.94 -2.07 -7.86
C LEU A 60 -5.34 -3.28 -8.60
N PHE A 61 -5.69 -4.47 -8.16
CA PHE A 61 -5.21 -5.72 -8.74
C PHE A 61 -5.80 -5.97 -10.14
N LEU A 62 -7.13 -5.83 -10.29
CA LEU A 62 -7.84 -6.22 -11.52
C LEU A 62 -7.82 -5.14 -12.60
N PHE A 63 -7.91 -3.87 -12.24
CA PHE A 63 -8.15 -2.78 -13.19
C PHE A 63 -6.92 -1.94 -13.54
N GLY A 64 -5.72 -2.28 -13.03
CA GLY A 64 -4.49 -1.58 -13.40
C GLY A 64 -4.33 -1.38 -14.92
N PRO A 65 -4.46 -2.43 -15.77
CA PRO A 65 -4.38 -2.29 -17.23
C PRO A 65 -5.50 -1.44 -17.84
N ALA A 66 -6.71 -1.48 -17.28
CA ALA A 66 -7.83 -0.66 -17.75
C ALA A 66 -7.62 0.82 -17.39
N THR A 67 -7.10 1.08 -16.20
CA THR A 67 -6.77 2.42 -15.74
C THR A 67 -5.69 3.06 -16.61
N GLY A 68 -4.66 2.29 -17.01
CA GLY A 68 -3.64 2.76 -17.96
C GLY A 68 -4.25 3.28 -19.26
N ARG A 69 -5.19 2.56 -19.87
CA ARG A 69 -5.90 3.01 -21.10
C ARG A 69 -6.72 4.29 -20.87
N ILE A 70 -7.30 4.47 -19.68
CA ILE A 70 -8.02 5.71 -19.32
C ILE A 70 -7.03 6.87 -19.26
N VAL A 71 -5.88 6.66 -18.62
CA VAL A 71 -4.80 7.67 -18.54
C VAL A 71 -4.30 8.06 -19.92
N ASP A 72 -4.03 7.09 -20.79
CA ASP A 72 -3.57 7.34 -22.17
C ASP A 72 -4.59 8.17 -22.97
N ARG A 73 -5.89 7.88 -22.79
CA ARG A 73 -6.97 8.52 -23.55
C ARG A 73 -7.32 9.92 -23.02
N PHE A 74 -7.42 10.10 -21.72
CA PHE A 74 -7.95 11.32 -21.09
C PHE A 74 -6.87 12.16 -20.41
N GLY A 75 -5.67 11.62 -20.23
CA GLY A 75 -4.55 12.24 -19.56
C GLY A 75 -4.54 12.05 -18.05
N PRO A 76 -3.35 12.18 -17.43
CA PRO A 76 -3.18 12.00 -15.99
C PRO A 76 -4.01 12.97 -15.15
N ALA A 77 -4.09 14.26 -15.51
CA ALA A 77 -4.82 15.24 -14.71
C ALA A 77 -6.32 14.96 -14.60
N TRP A 78 -6.95 14.62 -15.74
CA TRP A 78 -8.37 14.28 -15.74
C TRP A 78 -8.63 13.04 -14.90
N THR A 79 -7.79 12.02 -15.07
CA THR A 79 -7.91 10.73 -14.36
C THR A 79 -7.76 10.93 -12.85
N VAL A 80 -6.75 11.69 -12.38
CA VAL A 80 -6.57 12.00 -10.95
C VAL A 80 -7.73 12.83 -10.41
N GLY A 81 -8.20 13.85 -11.16
CA GLY A 81 -9.32 14.69 -10.73
C GLY A 81 -10.61 13.89 -10.54
N VAL A 82 -10.95 13.02 -11.51
CA VAL A 82 -12.12 12.12 -11.39
C VAL A 82 -11.95 11.12 -10.26
N SER A 83 -10.74 10.60 -10.04
CA SER A 83 -10.47 9.69 -8.93
C SER A 83 -10.76 10.31 -7.58
N LEU A 84 -10.34 11.56 -7.36
CA LEU A 84 -10.61 12.29 -6.12
C LEU A 84 -12.12 12.50 -5.91
N VAL A 85 -12.88 12.74 -6.98
CA VAL A 85 -14.35 12.76 -6.90
C VAL A 85 -14.92 11.41 -6.53
N LEU A 86 -14.42 10.31 -7.11
CA LEU A 86 -14.83 8.94 -6.75
C LEU A 86 -14.50 8.62 -5.30
N LEU A 87 -13.35 9.06 -4.80
CA LEU A 87 -12.97 8.92 -3.40
C LEU A 87 -13.97 9.66 -2.49
N SER A 88 -14.34 10.89 -2.83
CA SER A 88 -15.38 11.62 -2.12
C SER A 88 -16.73 10.88 -2.15
N CYS A 89 -17.14 10.36 -3.32
CA CYS A 89 -18.35 9.57 -3.45
C CYS A 89 -18.33 8.33 -2.55
N SER A 90 -17.19 7.65 -2.44
CA SER A 90 -17.06 6.49 -1.55
C SER A 90 -17.27 6.87 -0.08
N ALA A 91 -16.78 8.03 0.35
CA ALA A 91 -16.96 8.53 1.71
C ALA A 91 -18.44 8.90 2.00
N TRP A 92 -19.13 9.48 1.03
CA TRP A 92 -20.59 9.68 1.13
C TRP A 92 -21.36 8.37 1.21
N LEU A 93 -20.94 7.33 0.47
CA LEU A 93 -21.55 6.00 0.58
C LEU A 93 -21.33 5.38 1.97
N TYR A 94 -20.17 5.58 2.61
CA TYR A 94 -19.97 5.18 4.01
C TYR A 94 -20.94 5.89 4.94
N LEU A 95 -21.10 7.21 4.78
CA LEU A 95 -22.04 8.00 5.60
C LEU A 95 -23.47 7.51 5.40
N VAL A 96 -23.91 7.26 4.17
CA VAL A 96 -25.24 6.71 3.89
C VAL A 96 -25.41 5.32 4.48
N ALA A 97 -24.41 4.44 4.34
CA ALA A 97 -24.47 3.08 4.88
C ALA A 97 -24.64 3.05 6.41
N THR A 98 -24.16 4.08 7.09
CA THR A 98 -24.21 4.21 8.54
C THR A 98 -25.46 4.94 9.06
N SER A 99 -26.33 5.42 8.17
CA SER A 99 -27.62 6.00 8.55
C SER A 99 -28.64 4.91 8.93
N SER A 100 -29.55 5.22 9.85
CA SER A 100 -30.45 4.23 10.51
C SER A 100 -31.49 3.58 9.58
N ASP A 101 -31.70 4.13 8.39
CA ASP A 101 -32.82 3.74 7.52
C ASP A 101 -32.43 2.89 6.31
N VAL A 102 -31.21 2.37 6.27
CA VAL A 102 -30.69 1.62 5.12
C VAL A 102 -30.90 0.12 5.26
N GLY A 103 -31.69 -0.45 4.35
CA GLY A 103 -32.03 -1.89 4.39
C GLY A 103 -30.88 -2.86 4.09
N ARG A 104 -29.74 -2.38 3.55
CA ARG A 104 -28.58 -3.20 3.17
C ARG A 104 -27.24 -2.48 3.38
N PRO A 105 -26.86 -2.16 4.61
CA PRO A 105 -25.67 -1.37 4.89
C PRO A 105 -24.39 -2.05 4.40
N PHE A 106 -24.24 -3.37 4.59
CA PHE A 106 -23.06 -4.11 4.15
C PHE A 106 -22.84 -3.99 2.62
N THR A 107 -23.91 -4.07 1.81
CA THR A 107 -23.80 -3.90 0.35
C THR A 107 -23.26 -2.51 -0.02
N LEU A 108 -23.71 -1.46 0.67
CA LEU A 108 -23.21 -0.11 0.45
C LEU A 108 -21.74 0.04 0.87
N LEU A 109 -21.33 -0.58 1.98
CA LEU A 109 -19.92 -0.61 2.39
C LEU A 109 -19.05 -1.33 1.35
N VAL A 110 -19.50 -2.45 0.80
CA VAL A 110 -18.82 -3.17 -0.29
C VAL A 110 -18.67 -2.26 -1.51
N ILE A 111 -19.73 -1.61 -1.95
CA ILE A 111 -19.69 -0.69 -3.11
C ILE A 111 -18.73 0.47 -2.82
N ALA A 112 -18.82 1.07 -1.64
CA ALA A 112 -17.95 2.15 -1.23
C ALA A 112 -16.46 1.74 -1.27
N ARG A 113 -16.13 0.54 -0.77
CA ARG A 113 -14.75 0.00 -0.81
C ARG A 113 -14.26 -0.24 -2.23
N LEU A 114 -15.09 -0.78 -3.11
CA LEU A 114 -14.74 -0.98 -4.52
C LEU A 114 -14.55 0.36 -5.26
N VAL A 115 -15.42 1.35 -5.01
CA VAL A 115 -15.28 2.70 -5.58
C VAL A 115 -13.99 3.37 -5.08
N HIS A 116 -13.71 3.27 -3.79
CA HIS A 116 -12.46 3.77 -3.21
C HIS A 116 -11.23 3.09 -3.85
N GLY A 117 -11.24 1.75 -3.95
CA GLY A 117 -10.15 1.02 -4.60
C GLY A 117 -9.96 1.39 -6.06
N ALA A 118 -11.03 1.66 -6.80
CA ALA A 118 -10.95 2.17 -8.17
C ALA A 118 -10.32 3.58 -8.22
N SER A 119 -10.64 4.44 -7.25
CA SER A 119 -9.96 5.74 -7.06
C SER A 119 -8.45 5.54 -6.85
N GLY A 120 -8.05 4.69 -5.90
CA GLY A 120 -6.66 4.41 -5.59
C GLY A 120 -5.88 3.86 -6.79
N ALA A 121 -6.47 2.92 -7.54
CA ALA A 121 -5.88 2.42 -8.78
C ALA A 121 -5.61 3.55 -9.80
N ALA A 122 -6.55 4.48 -9.91
CA ALA A 122 -6.45 5.58 -10.85
C ALA A 122 -5.45 6.66 -10.39
N VAL A 123 -5.43 7.02 -9.10
CA VAL A 123 -4.45 7.94 -8.52
C VAL A 123 -3.03 7.41 -8.71
N MET A 124 -2.79 6.14 -8.36
CA MET A 124 -1.47 5.51 -8.50
C MET A 124 -1.00 5.49 -9.96
N THR A 125 -1.85 4.98 -10.87
CA THR A 125 -1.48 4.84 -12.28
C THR A 125 -1.28 6.20 -12.94
N ALA A 126 -2.23 7.14 -12.76
CA ALA A 126 -2.18 8.44 -13.41
C ALA A 126 -1.10 9.36 -12.80
N GLY A 127 -0.90 9.30 -11.50
CA GLY A 127 0.11 10.10 -10.83
C GLY A 127 1.52 9.68 -11.23
N LEU A 128 1.82 8.37 -11.29
CA LEU A 128 3.12 7.89 -11.75
C LEU A 128 3.33 8.13 -13.25
N ALA A 129 2.28 7.97 -14.09
CA ALA A 129 2.35 8.33 -15.50
C ALA A 129 2.63 9.81 -15.69
N GLY A 130 1.96 10.70 -14.96
CA GLY A 130 2.23 12.13 -14.97
C GLY A 130 3.67 12.46 -14.55
N ALA A 131 4.16 11.82 -13.50
CA ALA A 131 5.54 12.00 -13.05
C ALA A 131 6.58 11.54 -14.10
N SER A 132 6.34 10.42 -14.79
CA SER A 132 7.24 9.90 -15.82
C SER A 132 7.35 10.83 -17.04
N VAL A 133 6.26 11.53 -17.37
CA VAL A 133 6.22 12.48 -18.50
C VAL A 133 6.90 13.81 -18.13
N LEU A 134 6.61 14.34 -16.95
CA LEU A 134 7.11 15.66 -16.55
C LEU A 134 8.57 15.63 -16.09
N TRP A 135 9.03 14.53 -15.53
CA TRP A 135 10.39 14.37 -15.01
C TRP A 135 11.06 13.07 -15.49
N PRO A 136 11.22 12.86 -16.82
CA PRO A 136 11.72 11.58 -17.34
C PRO A 136 13.11 11.22 -16.83
N THR A 137 14.00 12.22 -16.65
CA THR A 137 15.37 12.01 -16.13
C THR A 137 15.45 11.86 -14.60
N ARG A 138 14.38 12.20 -13.88
CA ARG A 138 14.29 12.18 -12.41
C ARG A 138 13.05 11.42 -11.93
N PHE A 139 12.50 10.55 -12.77
CA PHE A 139 11.26 9.83 -12.49
C PHE A 139 11.33 9.08 -11.16
N GLY A 140 12.40 8.33 -10.90
CA GLY A 140 12.57 7.58 -9.66
C GLY A 140 12.51 8.45 -8.39
N GLU A 141 13.12 9.65 -8.44
CA GLU A 141 13.07 10.61 -7.33
C GLU A 141 11.64 11.13 -7.09
N GLN A 142 10.94 11.52 -8.15
CA GLN A 142 9.59 12.07 -8.03
C GLN A 142 8.57 10.99 -7.66
N ALA A 143 8.66 9.81 -8.26
CA ALA A 143 7.86 8.65 -7.87
C ALA A 143 8.07 8.28 -6.40
N GLY A 144 9.32 8.28 -5.93
CA GLY A 144 9.64 8.06 -4.52
C GLY A 144 8.99 9.09 -3.58
N LYS A 145 8.93 10.36 -3.96
CA LYS A 145 8.25 11.41 -3.17
C LYS A 145 6.73 11.19 -3.15
N LEU A 146 6.11 10.82 -4.28
CA LEU A 146 4.67 10.52 -4.34
C LEU A 146 4.31 9.32 -3.45
N VAL A 147 5.06 8.22 -3.57
CA VAL A 147 4.86 7.02 -2.74
C VAL A 147 5.16 7.32 -1.27
N GLY A 148 6.16 8.15 -0.98
CA GLY A 148 6.45 8.62 0.38
C GLY A 148 5.29 9.41 1.00
N MET A 149 4.61 10.25 0.22
CA MET A 149 3.41 10.97 0.69
C MET A 149 2.21 10.04 0.86
N ALA A 150 2.05 9.03 0.01
CA ALA A 150 1.08 7.96 0.23
C ALA A 150 1.34 7.25 1.58
N ALA A 151 2.59 6.93 1.88
CA ALA A 151 2.97 6.32 3.17
C ALA A 151 2.62 7.23 4.36
N ILE A 152 2.84 8.55 4.26
CA ILE A 152 2.44 9.52 5.30
C ILE A 152 0.92 9.57 5.44
N GLY A 153 0.16 9.53 4.33
CA GLY A 153 -1.30 9.43 4.35
C GLY A 153 -1.76 8.16 5.09
N GLY A 154 -1.19 7.01 4.72
CA GLY A 154 -1.46 5.74 5.39
C GLY A 154 -1.11 5.73 6.89
N LEU A 155 -0.04 6.44 7.27
CA LEU A 155 0.35 6.65 8.67
C LEU A 155 -0.69 7.44 9.46
N LEU A 156 -1.16 8.54 8.90
CA LEU A 156 -2.07 9.44 9.58
C LEU A 156 -3.52 8.94 9.54
N GLY A 157 -3.86 8.10 8.54
CA GLY A 157 -5.22 7.59 8.32
C GLY A 157 -5.86 6.98 9.58
N PRO A 158 -5.25 5.97 10.23
CA PRO A 158 -5.83 5.33 11.39
C PRO A 158 -5.98 6.28 12.59
N VAL A 159 -5.02 7.19 12.78
CA VAL A 159 -5.08 8.16 13.88
C VAL A 159 -6.19 9.16 13.65
N VAL A 160 -6.21 9.78 12.46
CA VAL A 160 -7.23 10.79 12.10
C VAL A 160 -8.62 10.13 12.06
N GLY A 161 -8.72 8.97 11.43
CA GLY A 161 -9.97 8.21 11.34
C GLY A 161 -10.50 7.80 12.70
N GLY A 162 -9.66 7.25 13.55
CA GLY A 162 -10.02 6.83 14.90
C GLY A 162 -10.45 8.00 15.79
N VAL A 163 -9.71 9.11 15.77
CA VAL A 163 -10.03 10.30 16.57
C VAL A 163 -11.34 10.94 16.11
N LEU A 164 -11.48 11.20 14.80
CA LEU A 164 -12.69 11.84 14.26
C LEU A 164 -13.93 10.96 14.46
N PHE A 165 -13.79 9.64 14.26
CA PHE A 165 -14.90 8.71 14.44
C PHE A 165 -15.35 8.62 15.90
N ASN A 166 -14.40 8.66 16.83
CA ASN A 166 -14.70 8.64 18.27
C ASN A 166 -15.47 9.89 18.72
N GLU A 167 -15.19 11.04 18.08
CA GLU A 167 -15.96 12.28 18.34
C GLU A 167 -17.34 12.23 17.66
N SER A 168 -17.39 11.87 16.39
CA SER A 168 -18.62 11.75 15.62
C SER A 168 -18.42 10.97 14.33
N GLN A 169 -19.18 9.90 14.13
CA GLN A 169 -19.21 9.13 12.90
C GLN A 169 -19.53 10.00 11.68
N THR A 170 -20.50 10.92 11.78
CA THR A 170 -20.86 11.85 10.72
C THR A 170 -19.70 12.77 10.39
N LEU A 171 -19.05 13.36 11.40
CA LEU A 171 -17.90 14.24 11.20
C LEU A 171 -16.77 13.51 10.48
N ALA A 172 -16.45 12.28 10.89
CA ALA A 172 -15.41 11.48 10.29
C ALA A 172 -15.61 11.31 8.78
N PHE A 173 -16.81 10.89 8.36
CA PHE A 173 -17.08 10.67 6.94
C PHE A 173 -17.29 11.95 6.14
N VAL A 174 -17.81 13.02 6.73
CA VAL A 174 -17.87 14.33 6.07
C VAL A 174 -16.46 14.87 5.81
N VAL A 175 -15.55 14.78 6.77
CA VAL A 175 -14.14 15.18 6.58
C VAL A 175 -13.51 14.34 5.48
N LEU A 176 -13.69 13.01 5.50
CA LEU A 176 -13.17 12.11 4.46
C LEU A 176 -13.77 12.41 3.09
N ALA A 177 -15.03 12.87 3.00
CA ALA A 177 -15.67 13.22 1.74
C ALA A 177 -15.21 14.58 1.18
N VAL A 178 -15.00 15.55 2.06
CA VAL A 178 -14.65 16.92 1.65
C VAL A 178 -13.16 17.04 1.29
N LEU A 179 -12.28 16.35 2.02
CA LEU A 179 -10.83 16.46 1.84
C LEU A 179 -10.36 16.17 0.41
N PRO A 180 -10.81 15.11 -0.29
CA PRO A 180 -10.47 14.88 -1.70
C PRO A 180 -10.93 16.00 -2.62
N LEU A 181 -12.13 16.57 -2.37
CA LEU A 181 -12.68 17.63 -3.20
C LEU A 181 -11.85 18.91 -3.12
N LEU A 182 -11.18 19.18 -2.00
CA LEU A 182 -10.27 20.32 -1.85
C LEU A 182 -9.02 20.16 -2.73
N ALA A 183 -8.63 18.93 -3.06
CA ALA A 183 -7.49 18.65 -3.95
C ALA A 183 -7.87 18.73 -5.44
N VAL A 184 -9.13 18.55 -5.82
CA VAL A 184 -9.59 18.59 -7.23
C VAL A 184 -9.20 19.89 -7.94
N PRO A 185 -9.44 21.10 -7.39
CA PRO A 185 -9.04 22.34 -8.05
C PRO A 185 -7.53 22.43 -8.28
N LEU A 186 -6.70 21.94 -7.36
CA LEU A 186 -5.25 21.92 -7.53
C LEU A 186 -4.84 21.10 -8.75
N VAL A 187 -5.50 19.95 -8.97
CA VAL A 187 -5.24 19.09 -10.13
C VAL A 187 -5.69 19.77 -11.42
N TRP A 188 -6.90 20.31 -11.48
CA TRP A 188 -7.46 20.86 -12.71
C TRP A 188 -6.86 22.20 -13.11
N LEU A 189 -6.45 23.04 -12.18
CA LEU A 189 -5.71 24.28 -12.48
C LEU A 189 -4.35 23.99 -13.15
N ASN A 190 -3.81 22.81 -12.92
CA ASN A 190 -2.53 22.37 -13.52
C ASN A 190 -2.72 21.37 -14.67
N ALA A 191 -3.95 21.10 -15.12
CA ALA A 191 -4.28 20.06 -16.10
C ALA A 191 -3.59 20.28 -17.47
N HIS A 192 -3.31 21.53 -17.85
CA HIS A 192 -2.62 21.85 -19.11
C HIS A 192 -1.21 21.27 -19.23
N HIS A 193 -0.58 20.87 -18.12
CA HIS A 193 0.71 20.18 -18.11
C HIS A 193 0.60 18.66 -18.24
N LEU A 194 -0.58 18.08 -18.01
CA LEU A 194 -0.83 16.63 -17.87
C LEU A 194 -1.94 16.17 -18.83
N GLY A 195 -1.89 16.62 -20.08
CA GLY A 195 -2.82 16.19 -21.13
C GLY A 195 -2.64 14.71 -21.54
N PRO A 196 -3.50 14.23 -22.49
CA PRO A 196 -3.39 12.90 -23.07
C PRO A 196 -1.98 12.63 -23.61
N GLN A 197 -1.49 11.41 -23.40
CA GLN A 197 -0.17 11.00 -23.85
C GLN A 197 -0.29 9.89 -24.90
N PRO A 198 0.60 9.80 -25.89
CA PRO A 198 0.66 8.64 -26.75
C PRO A 198 0.91 7.40 -25.88
N ALA A 199 0.17 6.32 -26.17
CA ALA A 199 0.24 5.08 -25.42
C ALA A 199 1.70 4.61 -25.26
N SER A 200 2.22 4.67 -24.06
CA SER A 200 3.45 4.00 -23.67
C SER A 200 3.23 2.49 -23.71
N THR A 201 4.29 1.69 -23.70
CA THR A 201 4.25 0.23 -23.77
C THR A 201 3.10 -0.33 -22.95
N SER A 202 2.16 -1.02 -23.61
CA SER A 202 0.88 -1.43 -23.01
C SER A 202 1.10 -2.20 -21.70
N MET A 203 0.43 -1.79 -20.64
CA MET A 203 0.41 -2.49 -19.33
C MET A 203 0.07 -3.98 -19.47
N SER A 204 -0.69 -4.39 -20.52
CA SER A 204 -0.94 -5.80 -20.83
C SER A 204 0.32 -6.56 -21.24
N VAL A 205 1.27 -5.90 -21.89
CA VAL A 205 2.60 -6.47 -22.18
C VAL A 205 3.37 -6.64 -20.88
N GLY A 206 3.36 -5.63 -20.02
CA GLY A 206 4.01 -5.70 -18.70
C GLY A 206 3.47 -6.85 -17.85
N LEU A 207 2.15 -7.02 -17.75
CA LEU A 207 1.55 -8.13 -17.00
C LEU A 207 1.89 -9.50 -17.60
N ARG A 208 1.87 -9.62 -18.94
CA ARG A 208 2.29 -10.88 -19.60
C ARG A 208 3.74 -11.20 -19.30
N VAL A 209 4.66 -10.23 -19.39
CA VAL A 209 6.07 -10.40 -19.07
C VAL A 209 6.24 -10.76 -17.60
N PHE A 210 5.54 -10.07 -16.69
CA PHE A 210 5.57 -10.35 -15.26
C PHE A 210 5.16 -11.80 -14.92
N LEU A 211 4.13 -12.31 -15.58
CA LEU A 211 3.67 -13.68 -15.37
C LEU A 211 4.54 -14.75 -16.07
N SER A 212 5.23 -14.38 -17.16
CA SER A 212 6.02 -15.32 -17.97
C SER A 212 7.48 -15.37 -17.54
N ASP A 213 8.04 -14.30 -16.96
CA ASP A 213 9.41 -14.27 -16.49
C ASP A 213 9.51 -14.87 -15.07
N PRO A 214 10.31 -15.96 -14.89
CA PRO A 214 10.38 -16.63 -13.59
C PRO A 214 10.98 -15.77 -12.47
N VAL A 215 11.81 -14.79 -12.79
CA VAL A 215 12.43 -13.89 -11.80
C VAL A 215 11.42 -12.89 -11.32
N LEU A 216 10.74 -12.22 -12.25
CA LEU A 216 9.68 -11.26 -11.96
C LEU A 216 8.54 -11.91 -11.17
N PHE A 217 8.12 -13.11 -11.56
CA PHE A 217 7.07 -13.83 -10.85
C PHE A 217 7.46 -14.15 -9.40
N LYS A 218 8.68 -14.66 -9.17
CA LYS A 218 9.18 -14.97 -7.81
C LYS A 218 9.33 -13.72 -6.96
N ALA A 219 9.86 -12.62 -7.52
CA ALA A 219 9.96 -11.35 -6.83
C ALA A 219 8.56 -10.81 -6.47
N GLY A 220 7.60 -10.90 -7.38
CA GLY A 220 6.21 -10.53 -7.13
C GLY A 220 5.57 -11.37 -6.03
N VAL A 221 5.79 -12.67 -6.01
CA VAL A 221 5.32 -13.54 -4.92
C VAL A 221 5.89 -13.10 -3.56
N LEU A 222 7.17 -12.77 -3.50
CA LEU A 222 7.78 -12.29 -2.25
C LEU A 222 7.18 -10.94 -1.82
N VAL A 223 6.95 -10.00 -2.75
CA VAL A 223 6.25 -8.75 -2.45
C VAL A 223 4.83 -9.03 -1.94
N SER A 224 4.08 -9.90 -2.62
CA SER A 224 2.72 -10.28 -2.18
C SER A 224 2.73 -10.87 -0.77
N LEU A 225 3.69 -11.73 -0.44
CA LEU A 225 3.77 -12.33 0.90
C LEU A 225 4.07 -11.30 2.01
N THR A 226 4.84 -10.23 1.72
CA THR A 226 5.03 -9.14 2.69
C THR A 226 3.70 -8.43 2.98
N THR A 227 2.91 -8.18 1.96
CA THR A 227 1.64 -7.45 2.08
C THR A 227 0.47 -8.34 2.51
N VAL A 228 0.54 -9.66 2.28
CA VAL A 228 -0.39 -10.62 2.93
C VAL A 228 -0.30 -10.49 4.44
N ALA A 229 0.90 -10.49 5.00
CA ALA A 229 1.08 -10.40 6.45
C ALA A 229 0.63 -9.03 6.99
N THR A 230 1.00 -7.94 6.32
CA THR A 230 0.59 -6.58 6.72
C THR A 230 -0.93 -6.40 6.64
N GLY A 231 -1.56 -6.75 5.51
CA GLY A 231 -3.00 -6.62 5.31
C GLY A 231 -3.82 -7.49 6.27
N ALA A 232 -3.32 -8.68 6.62
CA ALA A 232 -3.93 -9.53 7.62
C ALA A 232 -3.95 -8.85 9.01
N LEU A 233 -2.83 -8.21 9.40
CA LEU A 233 -2.75 -7.47 10.66
C LEU A 233 -3.62 -6.21 10.63
N GLU A 234 -3.64 -5.47 9.53
CA GLU A 234 -4.50 -4.29 9.38
C GLU A 234 -5.99 -4.64 9.54
N ALA A 235 -6.41 -5.83 9.12
CA ALA A 235 -7.80 -6.27 9.27
C ALA A 235 -8.08 -6.91 10.63
N GLY A 236 -7.22 -7.80 11.12
CA GLY A 236 -7.46 -8.60 12.31
C GLY A 236 -7.15 -7.89 13.62
N VAL A 237 -6.09 -7.07 13.66
CA VAL A 237 -5.67 -6.40 14.90
C VAL A 237 -6.71 -5.42 15.44
N PRO A 238 -7.36 -4.55 14.65
CA PRO A 238 -8.41 -3.67 15.15
C PRO A 238 -9.55 -4.44 15.81
N LEU A 239 -9.98 -5.54 15.19
CA LEU A 239 -11.06 -6.40 15.71
C LEU A 239 -10.66 -7.06 17.03
N PHE A 240 -9.42 -7.57 17.13
CA PHE A 240 -8.86 -8.10 18.35
C PHE A 240 -8.80 -7.04 19.47
N LEU A 241 -8.33 -5.83 19.17
CA LEU A 241 -8.15 -4.75 20.14
C LEU A 241 -9.51 -4.27 20.72
N ASP A 242 -10.55 -4.23 19.91
CA ASP A 242 -11.91 -3.91 20.36
C ASP A 242 -12.52 -5.08 21.13
N ASP A 243 -12.49 -6.27 20.57
CA ASP A 243 -13.20 -7.45 21.10
C ASP A 243 -12.62 -7.91 22.44
N GLU A 244 -11.30 -8.05 22.53
CA GLU A 244 -10.62 -8.60 23.71
C GLU A 244 -10.14 -7.50 24.68
N LEU A 245 -9.70 -6.34 24.19
CA LEU A 245 -9.12 -5.28 25.02
C LEU A 245 -10.04 -4.08 25.21
N LYS A 246 -11.21 -4.08 24.55
CA LYS A 246 -12.24 -3.03 24.64
C LYS A 246 -11.71 -1.63 24.34
N LEU A 247 -10.79 -1.52 23.36
CA LEU A 247 -10.25 -0.25 22.94
C LEU A 247 -11.20 0.45 21.95
N ASN A 248 -11.38 1.75 22.10
CA ASN A 248 -12.12 2.56 21.13
C ASN A 248 -11.30 2.86 19.87
N ALA A 249 -11.95 3.39 18.83
CA ALA A 249 -11.33 3.65 17.53
C ALA A 249 -10.09 4.55 17.62
N ALA A 250 -10.08 5.57 18.50
CA ALA A 250 -8.92 6.44 18.69
C ALA A 250 -7.72 5.69 19.30
N GLN A 251 -7.97 4.83 20.29
CA GLN A 251 -6.94 4.01 20.92
C GLN A 251 -6.38 2.96 19.94
N ILE A 252 -7.25 2.33 19.14
CA ILE A 252 -6.86 1.40 18.07
C ILE A 252 -5.95 2.12 17.07
N GLY A 253 -6.35 3.31 16.60
CA GLY A 253 -5.52 4.15 15.74
C GLY A 253 -4.14 4.46 16.34
N GLY A 254 -4.08 4.71 17.64
CA GLY A 254 -2.83 4.91 18.39
C GLY A 254 -1.94 3.67 18.42
N VAL A 255 -2.50 2.47 18.57
CA VAL A 255 -1.73 1.20 18.51
C VAL A 255 -1.19 0.99 17.10
N LEU A 256 -2.00 1.18 16.06
CA LEU A 256 -1.62 1.01 14.68
C LEU A 256 -0.52 2.01 14.22
N LEU A 257 -0.45 3.18 14.86
CA LEU A 257 0.62 4.15 14.62
C LEU A 257 2.01 3.52 14.82
N SER A 258 2.18 2.59 15.78
CA SER A 258 3.45 1.91 16.01
C SER A 258 3.93 1.13 14.79
N MET A 259 3.02 0.49 14.05
CA MET A 259 3.33 -0.26 12.83
C MET A 259 3.98 0.65 11.79
N VAL A 260 3.35 1.78 11.50
CA VAL A 260 3.82 2.64 10.40
C VAL A 260 5.07 3.41 10.78
N LEU A 261 5.19 3.87 12.04
CA LEU A 261 6.43 4.50 12.53
C LEU A 261 7.60 3.55 12.43
N MET A 262 7.43 2.31 12.86
CA MET A 262 8.51 1.32 12.85
C MET A 262 8.83 0.82 11.44
N GLN A 263 7.87 0.80 10.52
CA GLN A 263 8.13 0.56 9.11
C GLN A 263 9.00 1.68 8.50
N GLY A 264 8.68 2.94 8.79
CA GLY A 264 9.48 4.08 8.35
C GLY A 264 10.93 4.02 8.85
N VAL A 265 11.13 3.77 10.15
CA VAL A 265 12.45 3.57 10.76
C VAL A 265 13.16 2.38 10.12
N GLY A 266 12.49 1.26 9.98
CA GLY A 266 13.01 0.04 9.34
C GLY A 266 13.45 0.31 7.92
N SER A 267 12.64 1.02 7.12
CA SER A 267 12.94 1.33 5.74
C SER A 267 14.26 2.08 5.58
N VAL A 268 14.53 3.05 6.44
CA VAL A 268 15.78 3.82 6.39
C VAL A 268 16.99 3.00 6.87
N LEU A 269 16.84 2.26 7.96
CA LEU A 269 17.95 1.49 8.53
C LEU A 269 18.32 0.28 7.66
N TRP A 270 17.32 -0.50 7.27
CA TRP A 270 17.53 -1.67 6.41
C TRP A 270 18.02 -1.29 5.03
N GLY A 271 17.50 -0.20 4.44
CA GLY A 271 18.00 0.30 3.15
C GLY A 271 19.51 0.53 3.19
N ARG A 272 20.00 1.25 4.19
CA ARG A 272 21.46 1.50 4.34
C ARG A 272 22.29 0.23 4.56
N LEU A 273 21.74 -0.74 5.30
CA LEU A 273 22.43 -2.01 5.57
C LEU A 273 22.46 -2.91 4.34
N VAL A 274 21.35 -2.97 3.61
CA VAL A 274 21.21 -3.72 2.36
C VAL A 274 22.15 -3.18 1.29
N ASP A 275 22.22 -1.86 1.12
CA ASP A 275 23.13 -1.20 0.17
C ASP A 275 24.62 -1.50 0.44
N ARG A 276 24.98 -1.69 1.71
CA ARG A 276 26.37 -1.95 2.10
C ARG A 276 26.78 -3.42 2.05
N HIS A 277 25.84 -4.33 2.26
CA HIS A 277 26.19 -5.72 2.56
C HIS A 277 25.39 -6.75 1.74
N GLY A 278 24.58 -6.28 0.79
CA GLY A 278 23.67 -7.12 0.01
C GLY A 278 22.33 -7.44 0.69
N PRO A 279 21.33 -7.86 -0.10
CA PRO A 279 19.94 -7.95 0.38
C PRO A 279 19.63 -9.22 1.16
N THR A 280 20.16 -10.37 0.73
CA THR A 280 19.63 -11.69 1.10
C THR A 280 19.63 -11.97 2.59
N ARG A 281 20.75 -11.66 3.29
CA ARG A 281 20.86 -11.92 4.74
C ARG A 281 19.85 -11.10 5.54
N TYR A 282 19.61 -9.86 5.14
CA TYR A 282 18.67 -8.98 5.83
C TYR A 282 17.23 -9.34 5.52
N MET A 283 16.93 -9.81 4.30
CA MET A 283 15.63 -10.36 3.97
C MET A 283 15.31 -11.60 4.81
N VAL A 284 16.25 -12.55 4.94
CA VAL A 284 16.07 -13.75 5.76
C VAL A 284 15.88 -13.38 7.23
N LEU A 285 16.70 -12.45 7.75
CA LEU A 285 16.54 -11.93 9.12
C LEU A 285 15.19 -11.24 9.31
N GLY A 286 14.77 -10.41 8.34
CA GLY A 286 13.47 -9.73 8.34
C GLY A 286 12.31 -10.72 8.39
N TRP A 287 12.34 -11.77 7.56
CA TRP A 287 11.33 -12.83 7.60
C TRP A 287 11.32 -13.59 8.94
N ALA A 288 12.50 -13.94 9.47
CA ALA A 288 12.60 -14.64 10.75
C ALA A 288 12.06 -13.79 11.92
N LEU A 289 12.43 -12.52 11.98
CA LEU A 289 11.93 -11.61 13.00
C LEU A 289 10.43 -11.32 12.83
N SER A 290 9.93 -11.20 11.59
CA SER A 290 8.50 -11.03 11.31
C SER A 290 7.70 -12.26 11.74
N PHE A 291 8.21 -13.46 11.46
CA PHE A 291 7.63 -14.72 11.92
C PHE A 291 7.55 -14.78 13.44
N ALA A 292 8.66 -14.47 14.12
CA ALA A 292 8.72 -14.46 15.57
C ALA A 292 7.78 -13.40 16.18
N ALA A 293 7.70 -12.22 15.57
CA ALA A 293 6.80 -11.15 16.02
C ALA A 293 5.33 -11.54 15.87
N LEU A 294 4.92 -12.20 14.78
CA LEU A 294 3.55 -12.71 14.60
C LEU A 294 3.19 -13.75 15.66
N LEU A 295 4.10 -14.68 15.97
CA LEU A 295 3.90 -15.59 17.10
C LEU A 295 3.86 -14.83 18.43
N GLY A 296 4.68 -13.79 18.58
CA GLY A 296 4.64 -12.91 19.74
C GLY A 296 3.30 -12.19 19.90
N VAL A 297 2.68 -11.70 18.81
CA VAL A 297 1.32 -11.13 18.83
C VAL A 297 0.32 -12.17 19.33
N ALA A 298 0.39 -13.41 18.82
CA ALA A 298 -0.49 -14.48 19.26
C ALA A 298 -0.29 -14.82 20.76
N VAL A 299 0.95 -14.93 21.21
CA VAL A 299 1.28 -15.21 22.63
C VAL A 299 0.80 -14.08 23.54
N VAL A 300 1.04 -12.82 23.16
CA VAL A 300 0.56 -11.65 23.92
C VAL A 300 -0.96 -11.70 24.04
N GLY A 301 -1.67 -11.95 22.94
CA GLY A 301 -3.13 -12.03 22.95
C GLY A 301 -3.70 -13.19 23.77
N LEU A 302 -2.98 -14.32 23.84
CA LEU A 302 -3.43 -15.49 24.61
C LEU A 302 -3.07 -15.41 26.11
N MET A 303 -1.96 -14.73 26.46
CA MET A 303 -1.38 -14.80 27.81
C MET A 303 -1.56 -13.52 28.61
N LEU A 304 -1.77 -12.39 27.96
CA LEU A 304 -1.86 -11.09 28.63
C LEU A 304 -3.24 -10.46 28.44
N SER A 305 -3.63 -9.62 29.40
CA SER A 305 -4.88 -8.85 29.35
C SER A 305 -4.64 -7.40 29.81
N GLY A 306 -5.57 -6.50 29.48
CA GLY A 306 -5.53 -5.10 29.89
C GLY A 306 -4.29 -4.36 29.39
N ARG A 307 -3.73 -3.45 30.20
CA ARG A 307 -2.59 -2.60 29.80
C ARG A 307 -1.32 -3.35 29.36
N PRO A 308 -0.89 -4.46 30.02
CA PRO A 308 0.23 -5.26 29.55
C PRO A 308 0.03 -5.82 28.14
N ALA A 309 -1.19 -6.28 27.82
CA ALA A 309 -1.50 -6.75 26.46
C ALA A 309 -1.41 -5.63 25.44
N VAL A 310 -1.95 -4.43 25.71
CA VAL A 310 -1.84 -3.27 24.82
C VAL A 310 -0.38 -2.91 24.55
N PHE A 311 0.45 -2.84 25.59
CA PHE A 311 1.87 -2.56 25.46
C PHE A 311 2.59 -3.65 24.64
N GLY A 312 2.31 -4.91 24.93
CA GLY A 312 2.85 -6.06 24.18
C GLY A 312 2.46 -6.00 22.70
N MET A 313 1.21 -5.63 22.38
CA MET A 313 0.77 -5.43 20.99
C MET A 313 1.53 -4.31 20.30
N ILE A 314 1.67 -3.14 20.91
CA ILE A 314 2.46 -2.02 20.37
C ILE A 314 3.88 -2.47 20.01
N VAL A 315 4.54 -3.21 20.93
CA VAL A 315 5.91 -3.69 20.73
C VAL A 315 5.97 -4.73 19.62
N MET A 316 5.12 -5.77 19.65
CA MET A 316 5.18 -6.87 18.68
C MET A 316 4.79 -6.42 17.27
N LEU A 317 3.77 -5.57 17.14
CA LEU A 317 3.38 -4.99 15.86
C LEU A 317 4.46 -4.05 15.31
N GLY A 318 5.10 -3.25 16.16
CA GLY A 318 6.23 -2.42 15.79
C GLY A 318 7.43 -3.25 15.31
N VAL A 319 7.79 -4.32 16.05
CA VAL A 319 8.85 -5.26 15.66
C VAL A 319 8.53 -5.93 14.33
N PHE A 320 7.29 -6.37 14.13
CA PHE A 320 6.84 -6.95 12.86
C PHE A 320 7.06 -5.99 11.69
N GLN A 321 6.57 -4.75 11.80
CA GLN A 321 6.67 -3.76 10.72
C GLN A 321 8.12 -3.32 10.46
N PHE A 322 8.92 -3.18 11.51
CA PHE A 322 10.34 -2.95 11.37
C PHE A 322 11.03 -4.08 10.60
N ALA A 323 10.72 -5.32 10.97
CA ALA A 323 11.33 -6.50 10.38
C ALA A 323 10.89 -6.75 8.92
N ILE A 324 9.59 -6.59 8.61
CA ILE A 324 9.07 -6.83 7.26
C ILE A 324 9.64 -5.83 6.24
N ALA A 325 10.00 -4.62 6.67
CA ALA A 325 10.68 -3.64 5.84
C ALA A 325 12.00 -4.17 5.25
N ALA A 326 12.75 -4.99 6.00
CA ALA A 326 13.98 -5.63 5.50
C ALA A 326 13.73 -6.58 4.33
N ALA A 327 12.57 -7.24 4.31
CA ALA A 327 12.19 -8.13 3.22
C ALA A 327 11.62 -7.36 2.01
N GLN A 328 10.96 -6.24 2.23
CA GLN A 328 10.26 -5.49 1.19
C GLN A 328 11.17 -4.56 0.38
N ILE A 329 12.09 -3.84 1.04
CA ILE A 329 12.93 -2.81 0.43
C ILE A 329 13.73 -3.31 -0.76
N PRO A 330 14.40 -4.48 -0.72
CA PRO A 330 15.22 -4.94 -1.84
C PRO A 330 14.41 -5.37 -3.06
N MET A 331 13.10 -5.52 -2.94
CA MET A 331 12.29 -6.10 -4.02
C MET A 331 12.10 -5.16 -5.21
N LEU A 332 12.04 -3.84 -4.99
CA LEU A 332 11.87 -2.91 -6.09
C LEU A 332 13.10 -2.89 -7.03
N PRO A 333 14.35 -2.77 -6.55
CA PRO A 333 15.54 -2.95 -7.38
C PRO A 333 15.59 -4.29 -8.11
N VAL A 334 15.23 -5.38 -7.45
CA VAL A 334 15.19 -6.73 -8.08
C VAL A 334 14.17 -6.78 -9.21
N ILE A 335 12.98 -6.22 -9.02
CA ILE A 335 11.95 -6.16 -10.06
C ILE A 335 12.38 -5.25 -11.21
N ASP A 336 13.03 -4.13 -10.92
CA ASP A 336 13.53 -3.21 -11.97
C ASP A 336 14.59 -3.89 -12.84
N THR A 337 15.61 -4.51 -12.24
CA THR A 337 16.62 -5.27 -12.99
C THR A 337 16.01 -6.38 -13.82
N ALA A 338 15.08 -7.17 -13.25
CA ALA A 338 14.43 -8.25 -13.97
C ALA A 338 13.56 -7.72 -15.14
N THR A 339 12.88 -6.57 -14.95
CA THR A 339 12.11 -5.91 -16.00
C THR A 339 13.03 -5.42 -17.13
N ASN A 340 14.16 -4.80 -16.78
CA ASN A 340 15.13 -4.31 -17.74
C ASN A 340 15.81 -5.46 -18.53
N ARG A 341 16.04 -6.61 -17.90
CA ARG A 341 16.52 -7.84 -18.60
C ARG A 341 15.48 -8.36 -19.59
N ALA A 342 14.21 -8.35 -19.24
CA ALA A 342 13.13 -8.90 -20.05
C ALA A 342 12.72 -8.00 -21.22
N LEU A 343 12.76 -6.68 -21.05
CA LEU A 343 12.22 -5.70 -22.00
C LEU A 343 13.25 -4.69 -22.53
N GLY A 344 14.47 -4.67 -22.00
CA GLY A 344 15.47 -3.63 -22.24
C GLY A 344 15.38 -2.48 -21.23
N ALA A 345 16.38 -1.60 -21.24
CA ALA A 345 16.46 -0.48 -20.31
C ALA A 345 15.35 0.56 -20.51
N GLY A 346 14.97 1.26 -19.45
CA GLY A 346 14.02 2.39 -19.52
C GLY A 346 12.55 2.03 -19.18
N HIS A 347 12.28 0.84 -18.67
CA HIS A 347 10.94 0.36 -18.35
C HIS A 347 10.59 0.47 -16.85
N LEU A 348 11.17 1.41 -16.11
CA LEU A 348 10.97 1.61 -14.68
C LEU A 348 9.48 1.75 -14.30
N GLY A 349 8.66 2.37 -15.16
CA GLY A 349 7.20 2.45 -14.95
C GLY A 349 6.51 1.08 -14.95
N LEU A 350 6.98 0.13 -15.77
CA LEU A 350 6.46 -1.26 -15.74
C LEU A 350 6.93 -2.01 -14.49
N ALA A 351 8.15 -1.77 -14.02
CA ALA A 351 8.65 -2.33 -12.77
C ALA A 351 7.80 -1.86 -11.57
N PHE A 352 7.50 -0.57 -11.48
CA PHE A 352 6.58 -0.04 -10.46
C PHE A 352 5.16 -0.61 -10.59
N GLY A 353 4.67 -0.78 -11.82
CA GLY A 353 3.37 -1.40 -12.07
C GLY A 353 3.33 -2.87 -11.63
N ALA A 354 4.37 -3.64 -11.91
CA ALA A 354 4.52 -5.03 -11.48
C ALA A 354 4.59 -5.14 -9.95
N PHE A 355 5.41 -4.28 -9.32
CA PHE A 355 5.48 -4.19 -7.86
C PHE A 355 4.11 -3.85 -7.25
N GLY A 356 3.42 -2.83 -7.78
CA GLY A 356 2.10 -2.41 -7.31
C GLY A 356 1.03 -3.50 -7.46
N THR A 357 1.05 -4.26 -8.55
CA THR A 357 0.13 -5.40 -8.76
C THR A 357 0.40 -6.51 -7.74
N ALA A 358 1.66 -6.86 -7.50
CA ALA A 358 2.04 -7.84 -6.50
C ALA A 358 1.68 -7.38 -5.07
N TRP A 359 1.90 -6.09 -4.79
CA TRP A 359 1.53 -5.45 -3.52
C TRP A 359 0.01 -5.53 -3.30
N ALA A 360 -0.79 -5.18 -4.31
CA ALA A 360 -2.25 -5.23 -4.24
C ALA A 360 -2.77 -6.67 -4.05
N ALA A 361 -2.16 -7.66 -4.71
CA ALA A 361 -2.53 -9.06 -4.54
C ALA A 361 -2.39 -9.51 -3.08
N GLY A 362 -1.28 -9.18 -2.43
CA GLY A 362 -1.07 -9.53 -1.02
C GLY A 362 -2.02 -8.78 -0.08
N THR A 363 -2.21 -7.48 -0.29
CA THR A 363 -3.16 -6.67 0.49
C THR A 363 -4.61 -7.19 0.35
N MET A 364 -4.95 -7.74 -0.81
CA MET A 364 -6.25 -8.39 -1.03
C MET A 364 -6.37 -9.72 -0.28
N ILE A 365 -5.33 -10.56 -0.33
CA ILE A 365 -5.37 -11.92 0.24
C ILE A 365 -5.27 -11.91 1.76
N GLY A 366 -4.46 -11.02 2.35
CA GLY A 366 -4.18 -10.99 3.78
C GLY A 366 -5.43 -10.96 4.67
N PRO A 367 -6.32 -9.98 4.51
CA PRO A 367 -7.56 -9.92 5.28
C PRO A 367 -8.46 -11.16 5.11
N LEU A 368 -8.47 -11.75 3.89
CA LEU A 368 -9.25 -12.96 3.59
C LEU A 368 -8.73 -14.23 4.28
N LEU A 369 -7.53 -14.20 4.85
CA LEU A 369 -7.01 -15.31 5.66
C LEU A 369 -7.48 -15.20 7.11
N VAL A 370 -7.45 -14.01 7.69
CA VAL A 370 -7.67 -13.82 9.14
C VAL A 370 -9.13 -13.97 9.54
N GLY A 371 -10.06 -13.39 8.77
CA GLY A 371 -11.49 -13.46 9.09
C GLY A 371 -12.05 -14.88 9.14
N PRO A 372 -11.89 -15.69 8.08
CA PRO A 372 -12.36 -17.08 8.07
C PRO A 372 -11.70 -17.96 9.15
N VAL A 373 -10.41 -17.72 9.47
CA VAL A 373 -9.73 -18.46 10.54
C VAL A 373 -10.35 -18.09 11.89
N PHE A 374 -10.70 -16.82 12.12
CA PHE A 374 -11.42 -16.43 13.33
C PHE A 374 -12.81 -17.07 13.36
N ASP A 375 -13.59 -17.01 12.29
CA ASP A 375 -14.93 -17.62 12.25
C ASP A 375 -14.89 -19.13 12.51
N LEU A 376 -13.78 -19.80 12.18
CA LEU A 376 -13.60 -21.24 12.41
C LEU A 376 -13.14 -21.57 13.85
N PHE A 377 -12.21 -20.78 14.42
CA PHE A 377 -11.57 -21.12 15.71
C PHE A 377 -12.04 -20.25 16.87
N GLY A 378 -12.76 -19.14 16.63
CA GLY A 378 -13.26 -18.22 17.65
C GLY A 378 -12.16 -17.49 18.42
N SER A 379 -10.96 -17.31 17.84
CA SER A 379 -9.82 -16.72 18.53
C SER A 379 -8.98 -15.84 17.60
N TRP A 380 -8.96 -14.54 17.88
CA TRP A 380 -8.14 -13.57 17.15
C TRP A 380 -6.64 -13.86 17.24
N PRO A 381 -6.07 -14.19 18.42
CA PRO A 381 -4.66 -14.56 18.51
C PRO A 381 -4.28 -15.74 17.62
N ILE A 382 -5.14 -16.76 17.50
CA ILE A 382 -4.93 -17.90 16.60
C ILE A 382 -5.01 -17.45 15.15
N ALA A 383 -6.02 -16.65 14.79
CA ALA A 383 -6.20 -16.15 13.42
C ALA A 383 -5.01 -15.30 12.96
N ILE A 384 -4.52 -14.40 13.81
CA ILE A 384 -3.34 -13.56 13.53
C ILE A 384 -2.07 -14.42 13.51
N GLY A 385 -1.92 -15.37 14.45
CA GLY A 385 -0.77 -16.28 14.50
C GLY A 385 -0.65 -17.15 13.25
N ALA A 386 -1.78 -17.55 12.63
CA ALA A 386 -1.77 -18.32 11.39
C ALA A 386 -1.09 -17.59 10.21
N VAL A 387 -1.00 -16.25 10.26
CA VAL A 387 -0.27 -15.43 9.27
C VAL A 387 1.25 -15.70 9.31
N ALA A 388 1.76 -16.30 10.37
CA ALA A 388 3.14 -16.76 10.42
C ALA A 388 3.43 -17.84 9.35
N ILE A 389 2.44 -18.63 8.91
CA ILE A 389 2.62 -19.67 7.89
C ILE A 389 3.10 -19.07 6.56
N PRO A 390 2.39 -18.16 5.89
CA PRO A 390 2.88 -17.53 4.67
C PRO A 390 4.19 -16.77 4.87
N THR A 391 4.45 -16.21 6.05
CA THR A 391 5.73 -15.56 6.39
C THR A 391 6.89 -16.58 6.42
N GLY A 392 6.68 -17.77 6.98
CA GLY A 392 7.64 -18.87 6.96
C GLY A 392 7.90 -19.40 5.55
N VAL A 393 6.86 -19.50 4.73
CA VAL A 393 6.98 -19.85 3.30
C VAL A 393 7.83 -18.81 2.56
N ALA A 394 7.61 -17.53 2.79
CA ALA A 394 8.40 -16.47 2.19
C ALA A 394 9.89 -16.53 2.58
N MET A 395 10.18 -16.83 3.83
CA MET A 395 11.55 -17.08 4.29
C MET A 395 12.20 -18.26 3.54
N ALA A 396 11.50 -19.37 3.42
CA ALA A 396 11.99 -20.55 2.70
C ALA A 396 12.23 -20.27 1.21
N VAL A 397 11.33 -19.53 0.56
CA VAL A 397 11.48 -19.07 -0.84
C VAL A 397 12.70 -18.17 -0.99
N THR A 398 12.88 -17.20 -0.06
CA THR A 398 14.04 -16.30 -0.07
C THR A 398 15.36 -17.06 0.06
N VAL A 399 15.44 -18.00 1.01
CA VAL A 399 16.65 -18.85 1.21
C VAL A 399 16.95 -19.68 -0.03
N ARG A 400 15.91 -20.29 -0.63
CA ARG A 400 16.04 -21.14 -1.82
C ARG A 400 16.53 -20.36 -3.04
N HIS A 401 16.13 -19.09 -3.18
CA HIS A 401 16.45 -18.25 -4.34
C HIS A 401 17.45 -17.13 -4.02
N ARG A 402 18.22 -17.28 -2.94
CA ARG A 402 19.16 -16.25 -2.45
C ARG A 402 20.13 -15.74 -3.52
N GLN A 403 20.72 -16.63 -4.31
CA GLN A 403 21.70 -16.25 -5.34
C GLN A 403 21.05 -15.38 -6.43
N LEU A 404 19.86 -15.77 -6.90
CA LEU A 404 19.13 -15.02 -7.90
C LEU A 404 18.80 -13.58 -7.44
N ILE A 405 18.39 -13.44 -6.18
CA ILE A 405 18.06 -12.12 -5.57
C ILE A 405 19.33 -11.29 -5.47
N GLU A 406 20.44 -11.88 -5.01
CA GLU A 406 21.74 -11.23 -4.86
C GLU A 406 22.25 -10.73 -6.21
N ASP A 407 22.27 -11.59 -7.24
CA ASP A 407 22.74 -11.27 -8.58
C ASP A 407 21.95 -10.11 -9.22
N CYS A 408 20.61 -10.15 -9.11
CA CYS A 408 19.76 -9.07 -9.63
C CYS A 408 20.01 -7.75 -8.89
N TYR A 409 20.16 -7.80 -7.57
CA TYR A 409 20.40 -6.60 -6.76
C TYR A 409 21.76 -5.97 -7.07
N LEU A 410 22.82 -6.77 -7.13
CA LEU A 410 24.19 -6.30 -7.42
C LEU A 410 24.31 -5.72 -8.84
N GLU A 411 23.61 -6.30 -9.81
CA GLU A 411 23.56 -5.75 -11.17
C GLU A 411 22.96 -4.34 -11.19
N GLU A 412 21.85 -4.13 -10.50
CA GLU A 412 21.23 -2.81 -10.38
C GLU A 412 22.16 -1.79 -9.71
N MET A 413 22.83 -2.18 -8.63
CA MET A 413 23.76 -1.30 -7.91
C MET A 413 24.97 -0.93 -8.78
N ASN A 414 25.48 -1.87 -9.57
CA ASN A 414 26.60 -1.62 -10.51
C ASN A 414 26.17 -0.66 -11.63
N GLN A 415 24.96 -0.79 -12.16
CA GLN A 415 24.42 0.12 -13.17
C GLN A 415 24.29 1.55 -12.65
N ARG A 416 23.86 1.73 -11.39
CA ARG A 416 23.76 3.05 -10.73
C ARG A 416 25.13 3.69 -10.44
N GLY A 417 26.14 2.87 -10.17
CA GLY A 417 27.52 3.32 -9.87
C GLY A 417 28.41 3.60 -11.11
N SER A 418 27.96 3.19 -12.31
CA SER A 418 28.74 3.35 -13.52
C SER A 418 28.66 4.79 -14.08
N PRO A 419 29.78 5.47 -14.38
CA PRO A 419 29.79 6.83 -14.92
C PRO A 419 29.20 6.98 -16.34
N SER A 420 28.80 5.89 -17.00
CA SER A 420 28.27 5.88 -18.37
C SER A 420 26.83 6.38 -18.50
N ALA A 421 26.18 6.77 -17.41
CA ALA A 421 24.84 7.38 -17.43
C ALA A 421 24.85 8.89 -17.76
N ALA A 422 26.00 9.49 -18.09
CA ALA A 422 26.04 10.83 -18.66
C ALA A 422 25.54 10.76 -20.13
N PRO A 423 24.52 11.57 -20.52
CA PRO A 423 24.08 11.60 -21.89
C PRO A 423 25.28 11.98 -22.77
N GLN A 424 25.62 11.11 -23.73
CA GLN A 424 26.57 11.48 -24.82
C GLN A 424 25.94 12.69 -25.52
N SER A 425 26.49 13.86 -25.22
CA SER A 425 26.19 15.09 -25.93
C SER A 425 26.59 14.84 -27.39
N GLY A 426 25.59 14.81 -28.28
CA GLY A 426 25.70 14.48 -29.67
C GLY A 426 26.71 15.37 -30.41
N GLN A 427 27.36 14.76 -31.33
CA GLN A 427 27.85 15.42 -32.55
C GLN A 427 26.72 15.47 -33.56
#